data_d70630d825eb496e9d3b5ca4e5945c03
#
_entry.id   d70630d825eb496e9d3b5ca4e5945c03
#
_cell.length_a   1.000
_cell.length_b   1.000
_cell.length_c   1.000
_cell.angle_alpha   90.00
_cell.angle_beta   90.00
_cell.angle_gamma   90.00
#
_symmetry.space_group_name_H-M   'P 1'
#
loop_
_entity.id
_entity.type
_entity.pdbx_description
1 polymer ?
#
loop_
_entity_poly.entity_id
_entity_poly.type
_entity_poly.pdbx_seq_one_letter_code
_entity_poly.pdbx_strand_id
1 'polypeptide(L)'
;GTRGRVWRNVRQSLIFSVGLPFTAALRARAPGLLSIAAAMGAAGALSRAAMRKVFVKWPNDVWAEGGKVGGILLESVQDDEGCSSLIIGIGLNLEVESGGTTSSGWPIRAPAFLMNPRDPQFRGELLAMLVDDLLEVFKSLEEEDAVGRLFERWRLYDAFYGKEVLWRELDSGRTVLGIDCGIDT
;
A
#
# COMPACT_ATOMS: atom_id res chain seq x y z
N GLY A 1 7.89 -9.98 3.78
CA GLY A 1 7.28 -8.89 4.56
C GLY A 1 8.33 -8.13 5.36
N THR A 2 8.06 -6.89 5.69
CA THR A 2 8.96 -6.06 6.52
C THR A 2 9.25 -6.73 7.87
N ARG A 3 10.49 -6.64 8.34
CA ARG A 3 10.97 -7.21 9.64
C ARG A 3 10.82 -8.73 9.74
N GLY A 4 11.09 -9.48 8.68
CA GLY A 4 11.07 -10.95 8.68
C GLY A 4 9.67 -11.57 8.80
N ARG A 5 8.61 -10.79 8.73
CA ARG A 5 7.24 -11.31 8.76
C ARG A 5 6.90 -12.03 7.47
N VAL A 6 6.42 -13.26 7.58
CA VAL A 6 5.97 -14.05 6.44
C VAL A 6 4.58 -13.57 6.01
N TRP A 7 4.41 -13.35 4.70
CA TRP A 7 3.08 -13.15 4.12
C TRP A 7 2.29 -14.46 4.18
N ARG A 8 1.13 -14.42 4.80
CA ARG A 8 0.23 -15.59 4.79
C ARG A 8 -0.71 -15.46 3.60
N ASN A 9 -0.59 -16.40 2.67
CA ASN A 9 -1.57 -16.52 1.60
C ASN A 9 -2.91 -16.94 2.19
N VAL A 10 -3.93 -16.16 1.91
CA VAL A 10 -5.33 -16.51 2.14
C VAL A 10 -5.87 -17.25 0.91
N ARG A 11 -7.12 -17.72 0.97
CA ARG A 11 -7.74 -18.60 -0.03
C ARG A 11 -7.62 -18.07 -1.47
N GLN A 12 -7.73 -16.76 -1.68
CA GLN A 12 -7.47 -16.08 -2.95
C GLN A 12 -6.64 -14.82 -2.70
N SER A 13 -5.52 -14.73 -3.37
CA SER A 13 -4.64 -13.55 -3.31
C SER A 13 -4.21 -13.14 -4.71
N LEU A 14 -3.99 -11.85 -4.90
CA LEU A 14 -3.26 -11.30 -6.03
C LEU A 14 -1.90 -10.84 -5.51
N ILE A 15 -0.84 -11.54 -5.94
CA ILE A 15 0.53 -11.24 -5.50
C ILE A 15 1.37 -11.05 -6.76
N PHE A 16 2.03 -9.90 -6.86
CA PHE A 16 2.89 -9.58 -7.99
C PHE A 16 3.94 -8.55 -7.58
N SER A 17 4.92 -8.35 -8.43
CA SER A 17 5.91 -7.28 -8.29
C SER A 17 6.05 -6.51 -9.60
N VAL A 18 6.29 -5.20 -9.47
CA VAL A 18 6.59 -4.30 -10.59
C VAL A 18 7.99 -3.77 -10.39
N GLY A 19 8.83 -3.87 -11.41
CA GLY A 19 10.15 -3.25 -11.44
C GLY A 19 10.11 -1.94 -12.21
N LEU A 20 10.64 -0.88 -11.62
CA LEU A 20 10.77 0.45 -12.24
C LEU A 20 12.23 0.90 -12.21
N PRO A 21 12.68 1.70 -13.20
CA PRO A 21 13.96 2.39 -13.08
C PRO A 21 13.99 3.24 -11.80
N PHE A 22 15.01 3.05 -10.97
CA PHE A 22 15.19 3.87 -9.77
C PHE A 22 16.00 5.12 -10.13
N THR A 23 15.30 6.08 -10.75
CA THR A 23 15.88 7.33 -11.27
C THR A 23 16.48 8.20 -10.17
N ALA A 24 17.31 9.16 -10.53
CA ALA A 24 17.89 10.12 -9.58
C ALA A 24 16.79 10.91 -8.85
N ALA A 25 15.71 11.27 -9.53
CA ALA A 25 14.57 11.97 -8.94
C ALA A 25 13.88 11.12 -7.86
N LEU A 26 13.63 9.84 -8.12
CA LEU A 26 13.03 8.92 -7.15
C LEU A 26 13.98 8.61 -5.98
N ARG A 27 15.29 8.47 -6.24
CA ARG A 27 16.29 8.28 -5.18
C ARG A 27 16.40 9.45 -4.23
N ALA A 28 16.12 10.66 -4.70
CA ALA A 28 16.09 11.86 -3.86
C ALA A 28 14.87 11.90 -2.91
N ARG A 29 13.87 11.03 -3.10
CA ARG A 29 12.69 10.95 -2.24
C ARG A 29 12.95 10.06 -1.04
N ALA A 30 12.37 10.41 0.11
CA ALA A 30 12.43 9.56 1.30
C ALA A 30 11.77 8.20 1.02
N PRO A 31 12.37 7.07 1.46
CA PRO A 31 11.80 5.72 1.23
C PRO A 31 10.36 5.56 1.74
N GLY A 32 10.02 6.21 2.86
CA GLY A 32 8.65 6.23 3.39
C GLY A 32 7.66 6.87 2.43
N LEU A 33 8.06 7.95 1.75
CA LEU A 33 7.24 8.64 0.76
C LEU A 33 6.92 7.75 -0.43
N LEU A 34 7.91 6.99 -0.93
CA LEU A 34 7.71 6.05 -2.02
C LEU A 34 6.74 4.93 -1.63
N SER A 35 6.83 4.44 -0.38
CA SER A 35 5.90 3.43 0.15
C SER A 35 4.47 3.95 0.22
N ILE A 36 4.29 5.18 0.69
CA ILE A 36 2.98 5.86 0.77
C ILE A 36 2.40 6.04 -0.63
N ALA A 37 3.20 6.52 -1.58
CA ALA A 37 2.78 6.73 -2.96
C ALA A 37 2.30 5.43 -3.61
N ALA A 38 3.06 4.33 -3.46
CA ALA A 38 2.67 3.02 -3.95
C ALA A 38 1.36 2.53 -3.31
N ALA A 39 1.20 2.74 -2.00
CA ALA A 39 -0.02 2.35 -1.29
C ALA A 39 -1.23 3.18 -1.72
N MET A 40 -1.06 4.48 -1.99
CA MET A 40 -2.11 5.34 -2.52
C MET A 40 -2.52 4.93 -3.94
N GLY A 41 -1.55 4.60 -4.81
CA GLY A 41 -1.84 4.07 -6.16
C GLY A 41 -2.68 2.80 -6.08
N ALA A 42 -2.25 1.82 -5.27
CA ALA A 42 -2.99 0.58 -5.09
C ALA A 42 -4.40 0.81 -4.50
N ALA A 43 -4.54 1.69 -3.51
CA ALA A 43 -5.84 2.03 -2.92
C ALA A 43 -6.76 2.75 -3.92
N GLY A 44 -6.20 3.59 -4.79
CA GLY A 44 -6.92 4.26 -5.88
C GLY A 44 -7.49 3.27 -6.89
N ALA A 45 -6.65 2.37 -7.41
CA ALA A 45 -7.07 1.31 -8.33
C ALA A 45 -8.17 0.43 -7.73
N LEU A 46 -7.97 -0.04 -6.50
CA LEU A 46 -8.95 -0.84 -5.77
C LEU A 46 -10.26 -0.08 -5.54
N SER A 47 -10.20 1.21 -5.20
CA SER A 47 -11.39 2.02 -5.00
C SER A 47 -12.24 2.13 -6.26
N ARG A 48 -11.60 2.24 -7.44
CA ARG A 48 -12.29 2.27 -8.73
C ARG A 48 -12.86 0.91 -9.09
N ALA A 49 -12.05 -0.16 -8.99
CA ALA A 49 -12.49 -1.52 -9.30
C ALA A 49 -13.68 -1.97 -8.44
N ALA A 50 -13.74 -1.48 -7.21
CA ALA A 50 -14.73 -1.84 -6.23
C ALA A 50 -15.90 -0.88 -6.12
N MET A 51 -15.82 0.29 -6.77
CA MET A 51 -16.76 1.40 -6.60
C MET A 51 -16.97 1.77 -5.11
N ARG A 52 -15.96 1.55 -4.27
CA ARG A 52 -15.95 1.83 -2.83
C ARG A 52 -14.60 2.36 -2.38
N LYS A 53 -14.61 3.20 -1.36
CA LYS A 53 -13.39 3.81 -0.86
C LYS A 53 -12.49 2.79 -0.16
N VAL A 54 -11.26 2.71 -0.62
CA VAL A 54 -10.15 1.95 -0.03
C VAL A 54 -9.15 2.96 0.51
N PHE A 55 -8.57 2.68 1.66
CA PHE A 55 -7.69 3.56 2.39
C PHE A 55 -6.29 2.95 2.50
N VAL A 56 -5.40 3.72 3.06
CA VAL A 56 -4.05 3.29 3.45
C VAL A 56 -3.90 3.43 4.96
N LYS A 57 -3.47 2.37 5.62
CA LYS A 57 -2.93 2.46 6.97
C LYS A 57 -1.42 2.64 6.84
N TRP A 58 -0.93 3.77 7.32
CA TRP A 58 0.50 4.11 7.28
C TRP A 58 1.39 2.97 7.81
N PRO A 59 2.55 2.68 7.21
CA PRO A 59 3.09 3.35 6.01
C PRO A 59 2.70 2.66 4.68
N ASN A 60 2.23 1.41 4.68
CA ASN A 60 2.18 0.58 3.48
C ASN A 60 1.08 -0.48 3.48
N ASP A 61 0.13 -0.41 4.39
CA ASP A 61 -0.99 -1.35 4.44
C ASP A 61 -2.21 -0.79 3.71
N VAL A 62 -2.75 -1.56 2.78
CA VAL A 62 -4.04 -1.27 2.13
C VAL A 62 -5.15 -1.69 3.08
N TRP A 63 -6.13 -0.80 3.28
CA TRP A 63 -7.11 -0.91 4.35
C TRP A 63 -8.54 -0.69 3.86
N ALA A 64 -9.45 -1.59 4.21
CA ALA A 64 -10.88 -1.46 3.94
C ALA A 64 -11.69 -2.19 5.01
N GLU A 65 -12.92 -1.75 5.25
CA GLU A 65 -13.88 -2.42 6.14
C GLU A 65 -13.33 -2.72 7.56
N GLY A 66 -12.50 -1.81 8.08
CA GLY A 66 -11.91 -1.94 9.41
C GLY A 66 -10.82 -3.00 9.52
N GLY A 67 -10.23 -3.44 8.40
CA GLY A 67 -9.16 -4.44 8.40
C GLY A 67 -8.18 -4.29 7.24
N LYS A 68 -7.09 -5.05 7.33
CA LYS A 68 -6.05 -5.10 6.31
C LYS A 68 -6.50 -5.95 5.13
N VAL A 69 -6.54 -5.37 3.94
CA VAL A 69 -6.84 -6.07 2.68
C VAL A 69 -5.60 -6.35 1.85
N GLY A 70 -4.50 -5.68 2.15
CA GLY A 70 -3.26 -5.87 1.41
C GLY A 70 -2.08 -5.19 2.06
N GLY A 71 -0.92 -5.34 1.43
CA GLY A 71 0.30 -4.67 1.84
C GLY A 71 1.26 -4.50 0.68
N ILE A 72 2.14 -3.52 0.82
CA ILE A 72 3.11 -3.14 -0.18
C ILE A 72 4.50 -3.22 0.42
N LEU A 73 5.45 -3.70 -0.35
CA LEU A 73 6.86 -3.76 0.01
C LEU A 73 7.68 -3.14 -1.11
N LEU A 74 8.52 -2.18 -0.76
CA LEU A 74 9.47 -1.59 -1.70
C LEU A 74 10.89 -2.05 -1.34
N GLU A 75 11.62 -2.43 -2.36
CA GLU A 75 13.02 -2.80 -2.29
C GLU A 75 13.78 -2.16 -3.45
N SER A 76 14.98 -1.66 -3.21
CA SER A 76 15.87 -1.20 -4.26
C SER A 76 16.93 -2.25 -4.52
N VAL A 77 17.20 -2.52 -5.78
CA VAL A 77 18.26 -3.42 -6.21
C VAL A 77 19.18 -2.68 -7.17
N GLN A 78 20.44 -3.05 -7.18
CA GLN A 78 21.43 -2.58 -8.12
C GLN A 78 22.06 -3.79 -8.79
N ASP A 79 22.19 -3.75 -10.11
CA ASP A 79 22.88 -4.78 -10.85
C ASP A 79 24.41 -4.54 -10.89
N ASP A 80 25.13 -5.49 -11.48
CA ASP A 80 26.60 -5.43 -11.60
C ASP A 80 27.08 -4.29 -12.53
N GLU A 81 26.20 -3.75 -13.38
CA GLU A 81 26.46 -2.64 -14.28
C GLU A 81 26.18 -1.27 -13.62
N GLY A 82 25.68 -1.28 -12.38
CA GLY A 82 25.37 -0.07 -11.61
C GLY A 82 23.99 0.51 -11.88
N CYS A 83 23.16 -0.17 -12.70
CA CYS A 83 21.78 0.24 -12.90
C CYS A 83 20.94 -0.07 -11.65
N SER A 84 20.17 0.91 -11.23
CA SER A 84 19.32 0.77 -10.04
C SER A 84 17.87 0.60 -10.44
N SER A 85 17.21 -0.37 -9.82
CA SER A 85 15.77 -0.64 -9.97
C SER A 85 15.04 -0.55 -8.64
N LEU A 86 13.82 -0.04 -8.66
CA LEU A 86 12.89 -0.07 -7.56
C LEU A 86 11.90 -1.19 -7.79
N ILE A 87 11.85 -2.14 -6.88
CA ILE A 87 10.92 -3.27 -6.93
C ILE A 87 9.77 -3.01 -5.97
N ILE A 88 8.55 -3.01 -6.50
CA ILE A 88 7.32 -2.77 -5.75
C ILE A 88 6.57 -4.09 -5.68
N GLY A 89 6.66 -4.77 -4.54
CA GLY A 89 5.89 -5.97 -4.24
C GLY A 89 4.52 -5.62 -3.69
N ILE A 90 3.47 -6.21 -4.23
CA ILE A 90 2.07 -5.99 -3.81
C ILE A 90 1.43 -7.33 -3.52
N GLY A 91 0.81 -7.43 -2.34
CA GLY A 91 -0.03 -8.55 -1.96
C GLY A 91 -1.42 -8.05 -1.56
N LEU A 92 -2.44 -8.57 -2.23
CA LEU A 92 -3.84 -8.25 -1.96
C LEU A 92 -4.62 -9.53 -1.64
N ASN A 93 -5.44 -9.46 -0.58
CA ASN A 93 -6.37 -10.51 -0.24
C ASN A 93 -7.65 -10.31 -1.05
N LEU A 94 -7.93 -11.19 -2.00
CA LEU A 94 -9.16 -11.10 -2.81
C LEU A 94 -10.31 -11.87 -2.17
N GLU A 95 -10.01 -12.92 -1.41
CA GLU A 95 -10.99 -13.69 -0.64
C GLU A 95 -10.33 -14.18 0.66
N VAL A 96 -11.00 -14.01 1.79
CA VAL A 96 -10.51 -14.41 3.12
C VAL A 96 -11.53 -15.32 3.78
N GLU A 97 -11.10 -16.43 4.34
CA GLU A 97 -11.92 -17.19 5.27
C GLU A 97 -12.11 -16.40 6.57
N SER A 98 -13.31 -16.46 7.12
CA SER A 98 -13.68 -15.67 8.30
C SER A 98 -12.72 -15.91 9.48
N GLY A 99 -12.28 -14.84 10.14
CA GLY A 99 -11.59 -14.90 11.44
C GLY A 99 -10.07 -14.80 11.40
N GLY A 100 -9.43 -14.56 10.25
CA GLY A 100 -7.98 -14.33 10.18
C GLY A 100 -7.56 -13.00 10.81
N THR A 101 -6.40 -13.01 11.52
CA THR A 101 -5.75 -11.79 12.04
C THR A 101 -4.31 -11.70 11.56
N THR A 102 -3.80 -10.46 11.44
CA THR A 102 -2.38 -10.20 11.23
C THR A 102 -1.57 -10.55 12.48
N SER A 103 -0.24 -10.64 12.34
CA SER A 103 0.66 -10.83 13.50
C SER A 103 0.55 -9.70 14.54
N SER A 104 0.01 -8.54 14.17
CA SER A 104 -0.26 -7.40 15.06
C SER A 104 -1.70 -7.40 15.62
N GLY A 105 -2.46 -8.48 15.41
CA GLY A 105 -3.83 -8.63 15.95
C GLY A 105 -4.94 -7.96 15.13
N TRP A 106 -4.61 -7.30 14.01
CA TRP A 106 -5.63 -6.68 13.16
C TRP A 106 -6.38 -7.72 12.32
N PRO A 107 -7.69 -7.56 12.13
CA PRO A 107 -8.43 -8.42 11.21
C PRO A 107 -7.85 -8.38 9.80
N ILE A 108 -7.68 -9.55 9.19
CA ILE A 108 -7.42 -9.66 7.76
C ILE A 108 -8.77 -9.59 7.06
N ARG A 109 -8.88 -8.70 6.08
CA ARG A 109 -10.10 -8.53 5.28
C ARG A 109 -9.81 -8.82 3.82
N ALA A 110 -10.80 -9.35 3.12
CA ALA A 110 -10.90 -9.21 1.69
C ALA A 110 -11.83 -8.01 1.43
N PRO A 111 -11.62 -7.28 0.34
CA PRO A 111 -12.61 -6.32 -0.11
C PRO A 111 -13.87 -7.11 -0.50
N ALA A 112 -14.84 -7.25 0.42
CA ALA A 112 -16.06 -8.03 0.23
C ALA A 112 -16.94 -7.52 -0.93
N PHE A 113 -16.58 -6.38 -1.47
CA PHE A 113 -17.21 -5.71 -2.59
C PHE A 113 -16.53 -6.00 -3.95
N LEU A 114 -15.42 -6.75 -3.99
CA LEU A 114 -14.86 -7.18 -5.26
C LEU A 114 -15.79 -8.20 -5.91
N MET A 115 -16.29 -7.85 -7.09
CA MET A 115 -17.10 -8.76 -7.89
C MET A 115 -16.19 -9.85 -8.49
N ASN A 116 -16.58 -11.10 -8.32
CA ASN A 116 -15.92 -12.27 -8.94
C ASN A 116 -14.40 -12.35 -8.72
N PRO A 117 -13.88 -12.35 -7.47
CA PRO A 117 -12.43 -12.40 -7.21
C PRO A 117 -11.74 -13.67 -7.74
N ARG A 118 -12.51 -14.67 -8.16
CA ARG A 118 -12.06 -15.92 -8.77
C ARG A 118 -12.03 -15.87 -10.30
N ASP A 119 -12.69 -14.89 -10.91
CA ASP A 119 -12.72 -14.74 -12.37
C ASP A 119 -11.34 -14.30 -12.89
N PRO A 120 -10.69 -15.06 -13.78
CA PRO A 120 -9.40 -14.71 -14.35
C PRO A 120 -9.43 -13.38 -15.12
N GLN A 121 -10.53 -13.06 -15.82
CA GLN A 121 -10.67 -11.79 -16.53
C GLN A 121 -10.68 -10.61 -15.56
N PHE A 122 -11.50 -10.65 -14.51
CA PHE A 122 -11.53 -9.62 -13.48
C PHE A 122 -10.15 -9.44 -12.82
N ARG A 123 -9.45 -10.54 -12.54
CA ARG A 123 -8.10 -10.49 -11.95
C ARG A 123 -7.10 -9.82 -12.89
N GLY A 124 -7.18 -10.09 -14.19
CA GLY A 124 -6.36 -9.46 -15.23
C GLY A 124 -6.63 -7.96 -15.33
N GLU A 125 -7.89 -7.56 -15.35
CA GLU A 125 -8.30 -6.15 -15.37
C GLU A 125 -7.85 -5.41 -14.12
N LEU A 126 -8.03 -6.00 -12.93
CA LEU A 126 -7.55 -5.43 -11.67
C LEU A 126 -6.02 -5.27 -11.67
N LEU A 127 -5.30 -6.27 -12.15
CA LEU A 127 -3.83 -6.20 -12.26
C LEU A 127 -3.40 -5.04 -13.17
N ALA A 128 -4.03 -4.91 -14.34
CA ALA A 128 -3.74 -3.81 -15.26
C ALA A 128 -3.98 -2.44 -14.60
N MET A 129 -5.13 -2.25 -13.96
CA MET A 129 -5.44 -1.01 -13.24
C MET A 129 -4.43 -0.70 -12.14
N LEU A 130 -3.98 -1.71 -11.40
CA LEU A 130 -2.96 -1.54 -10.36
C LEU A 130 -1.62 -1.12 -10.93
N VAL A 131 -1.20 -1.74 -12.03
CA VAL A 131 0.06 -1.39 -12.70
C VAL A 131 0.00 0.02 -13.27
N ASP A 132 -1.07 0.38 -13.96
CA ASP A 132 -1.27 1.71 -14.55
C ASP A 132 -1.22 2.81 -13.48
N ASP A 133 -1.93 2.64 -12.36
CA ASP A 133 -1.92 3.61 -11.27
C ASP A 133 -0.56 3.74 -10.60
N LEU A 134 0.16 2.63 -10.45
CA LEU A 134 1.51 2.68 -9.92
C LEU A 134 2.44 3.45 -10.85
N LEU A 135 2.41 3.16 -12.15
CA LEU A 135 3.22 3.87 -13.14
C LEU A 135 2.92 5.37 -13.14
N GLU A 136 1.64 5.75 -13.10
CA GLU A 136 1.22 7.14 -13.04
C GLU A 136 1.72 7.84 -11.77
N VAL A 137 1.54 7.22 -10.60
CA VAL A 137 1.98 7.78 -9.32
C VAL A 137 3.49 7.96 -9.30
N PHE A 138 4.27 6.96 -9.71
CA PHE A 138 5.73 7.05 -9.69
C PHE A 138 6.25 8.05 -10.72
N LYS A 139 5.63 8.14 -11.90
CA LYS A 139 5.92 9.19 -12.88
C LYS A 139 5.66 10.58 -12.30
N SER A 140 4.54 10.76 -11.60
CA SER A 140 4.21 12.04 -10.97
C SER A 140 5.19 12.45 -9.87
N LEU A 141 5.84 11.48 -9.20
CA LEU A 141 6.85 11.76 -8.17
C LEU A 141 8.17 12.31 -8.72
N GLU A 142 8.40 12.22 -10.01
CA GLU A 142 9.56 12.81 -10.66
C GLU A 142 9.41 14.32 -10.93
N GLU A 143 8.19 14.84 -10.83
CA GLU A 143 7.88 16.25 -11.02
C GLU A 143 8.29 17.10 -9.80
N GLU A 144 8.49 18.41 -10.03
CA GLU A 144 9.07 19.34 -9.03
C GLU A 144 8.21 19.44 -7.76
N ASP A 145 6.89 19.64 -7.89
CA ASP A 145 5.96 19.82 -6.76
C ASP A 145 5.26 18.54 -6.31
N ALA A 146 5.79 17.38 -6.67
CA ALA A 146 5.15 16.10 -6.44
C ALA A 146 4.87 15.79 -4.95
N VAL A 147 5.81 16.17 -4.09
CA VAL A 147 5.73 15.88 -2.65
C VAL A 147 4.57 16.63 -2.00
N GLY A 148 4.44 17.92 -2.29
CA GLY A 148 3.32 18.74 -1.77
C GLY A 148 1.96 18.17 -2.20
N ARG A 149 1.81 17.84 -3.49
CA ARG A 149 0.57 17.23 -4.01
C ARG A 149 0.28 15.87 -3.38
N LEU A 150 1.30 15.07 -3.10
CA LEU A 150 1.13 13.78 -2.44
C LEU A 150 0.59 13.96 -1.02
N PHE A 151 1.13 14.90 -0.24
CA PHE A 151 0.67 15.19 1.12
C PHE A 151 -0.76 15.73 1.15
N GLU A 152 -1.12 16.62 0.23
CA GLU A 152 -2.50 17.10 0.11
C GLU A 152 -3.48 15.95 -0.15
N ARG A 153 -3.10 15.02 -1.03
CA ARG A 153 -3.92 13.86 -1.37
C ARG A 153 -3.93 12.80 -0.27
N TRP A 154 -2.89 12.70 0.56
CA TRP A 154 -2.77 11.70 1.61
C TRP A 154 -4.00 11.66 2.52
N ARG A 155 -4.49 12.82 2.97
CA ARG A 155 -5.66 12.91 3.85
C ARG A 155 -6.90 12.20 3.32
N LEU A 156 -7.00 12.05 2.01
CA LEU A 156 -8.12 11.33 1.37
C LEU A 156 -7.98 9.83 1.45
N TYR A 157 -6.75 9.34 1.63
CA TYR A 157 -6.42 7.93 1.69
C TYR A 157 -6.14 7.43 3.09
N ASP A 158 -5.81 8.31 4.03
CA ASP A 158 -5.47 7.91 5.38
C ASP A 158 -6.66 7.26 6.09
N ALA A 159 -6.46 6.01 6.52
CA ALA A 159 -7.50 5.21 7.18
C ALA A 159 -7.88 5.76 8.56
N PHE A 160 -7.01 6.55 9.16
CA PHE A 160 -7.15 7.02 10.54
C PHE A 160 -7.20 8.55 10.70
N TYR A 161 -7.09 9.30 9.61
CA TYR A 161 -7.13 10.76 9.67
C TYR A 161 -8.32 11.27 10.49
N GLY A 162 -8.04 12.12 11.49
CA GLY A 162 -9.01 12.68 12.40
C GLY A 162 -9.58 11.71 13.45
N LYS A 163 -9.09 10.47 13.51
CA LYS A 163 -9.54 9.47 14.49
C LYS A 163 -8.59 9.38 15.67
N GLU A 164 -9.13 8.98 16.81
CA GLU A 164 -8.32 8.60 17.96
C GLU A 164 -7.57 7.30 17.65
N VAL A 165 -6.26 7.33 17.87
CA VAL A 165 -5.36 6.19 17.61
C VAL A 165 -4.48 5.92 18.81
N LEU A 166 -4.23 4.64 19.05
CA LEU A 166 -3.26 4.18 20.03
C LEU A 166 -1.98 3.78 19.27
N TRP A 167 -0.96 4.64 19.36
CA TRP A 167 0.33 4.38 18.77
C TRP A 167 1.26 3.67 19.76
N ARG A 168 1.86 2.55 19.32
CA ARG A 168 2.83 1.81 20.13
C ARG A 168 4.20 1.88 19.51
N GLU A 169 5.14 2.41 20.22
CA GLU A 169 6.56 2.37 19.89
C GLU A 169 7.09 0.93 20.08
N LEU A 170 7.70 0.37 19.02
CA LEU A 170 8.04 -1.06 19.05
C LEU A 170 9.25 -1.36 19.93
N ASP A 171 10.19 -0.45 20.01
CA ASP A 171 11.46 -0.67 20.73
C ASP A 171 11.30 -0.47 22.24
N SER A 172 10.56 0.53 22.66
CA SER A 172 10.32 0.84 24.07
C SER A 172 9.04 0.21 24.65
N GLY A 173 8.12 -0.22 23.78
CA GLY A 173 6.78 -0.66 24.17
C GLY A 173 5.87 0.49 24.63
N ARG A 174 6.36 1.72 24.62
CA ARG A 174 5.61 2.91 25.00
C ARG A 174 4.37 3.07 24.13
N THR A 175 3.26 3.39 24.74
CA THR A 175 1.99 3.60 24.07
C THR A 175 1.56 5.05 24.25
N VAL A 176 1.13 5.68 23.14
CA VAL A 176 0.64 7.06 23.12
C VAL A 176 -0.75 7.07 22.50
N LEU A 177 -1.70 7.67 23.20
CA LEU A 177 -3.03 7.95 22.68
C LEU A 177 -3.03 9.35 22.08
N GLY A 178 -3.60 9.50 20.90
CA GLY A 178 -3.66 10.80 20.21
C GLY A 178 -4.66 10.78 19.06
N ILE A 179 -4.80 11.92 18.41
CA ILE A 179 -5.58 12.05 17.18
C ILE A 179 -4.61 11.97 16.00
N ASP A 180 -4.91 11.16 15.03
CA ASP A 180 -4.16 11.10 13.77
C ASP A 180 -4.41 12.39 12.97
N CYS A 181 -3.37 13.18 12.77
CA CYS A 181 -3.40 14.43 12.01
C CYS A 181 -2.84 14.26 10.57
N GLY A 182 -2.52 13.03 10.18
CA GLY A 182 -1.87 12.72 8.92
C GLY A 182 -0.34 12.75 9.02
N ILE A 183 0.30 12.97 7.89
CA ILE A 183 1.75 13.11 7.77
C ILE A 183 2.10 14.55 7.41
N ASP A 184 3.22 15.03 7.89
CA ASP A 184 3.82 16.33 7.53
C ASP A 184 5.17 16.14 6.80
N THR A 185 5.70 17.25 6.28
CA THR A 185 6.98 17.30 5.53
C THR A 185 8.19 17.22 6.45
#